data_e24c6d57b681d686db988e9221a04c37
#
_entry.id   e24c6d57b681d686db988e9221a04c37
#
_cell.length_a   1.000
_cell.length_b   1.000
_cell.length_c   1.000
_cell.angle_alpha   90.00
_cell.angle_beta   90.00
_cell.angle_gamma   90.00
#
_symmetry.space_group_name_H-M   'P 1'
#
loop_
_entity.id
_entity.type
_entity.pdbx_description
1 polymer ?
#
loop_
_entity_poly.entity_id
_entity_poly.type
_entity_poly.pdbx_seq_one_letter_code
_entity_poly.pdbx_strand_id
1 'polypeptide(L)'
;NYAESLIPVIGTVKAGYGALAFEEDYGQEYARVKDPSNYFYLVVRGDSMEPRIQDGDLALVHKQDTLENGDLGVLVYGDEGEGTLKRYLQRGNCVVLQPFNPAYNELVIKGEDLNHLHIAGRVVETKAKW
;
A
#
# COMPACT_ATOMS: atom_id res chain seq x y z
N ASN A 1 17.51 16.97 -3.23
CA ASN A 1 17.04 17.80 -2.15
C ASN A 1 15.64 17.39 -1.69
N TYR A 2 15.47 17.34 -0.39
CA TYR A 2 14.18 17.07 0.24
C TYR A 2 13.50 18.38 0.57
N ALA A 3 12.29 18.55 0.10
CA ALA A 3 11.49 19.74 0.39
C ALA A 3 10.09 19.33 0.85
N GLU A 4 9.46 20.17 1.67
CA GLU A 4 8.06 20.02 2.01
C GLU A 4 7.23 20.20 0.74
N SER A 5 6.42 19.20 0.42
CA SER A 5 5.59 19.20 -0.77
C SER A 5 4.20 18.71 -0.43
N LEU A 6 3.20 19.18 -1.18
CA LEU A 6 1.85 18.70 -1.05
C LEU A 6 1.70 17.42 -1.87
N ILE A 7 1.22 16.38 -1.21
CA ILE A 7 1.06 15.05 -1.78
C ILE A 7 -0.42 14.70 -1.76
N PRO A 8 -0.98 14.19 -2.87
CA PRO A 8 -2.41 13.84 -2.88
C PRO A 8 -2.74 12.74 -1.89
N VAL A 9 -3.90 12.87 -1.24
CA VAL A 9 -4.43 11.88 -0.33
C VAL A 9 -5.54 11.12 -1.03
N ILE A 10 -5.39 9.82 -1.13
CA ILE A 10 -6.24 8.93 -1.90
C ILE A 10 -6.90 7.94 -0.95
N GLY A 11 -8.18 7.64 -1.18
CA GLY A 11 -8.92 6.70 -0.36
C GLY A 11 -8.83 5.26 -0.83
N THR A 12 -8.74 5.05 -2.13
CA THR A 12 -8.80 3.71 -2.71
C THR A 12 -7.88 3.59 -3.92
N VAL A 13 -7.18 2.45 -4.00
CA VAL A 13 -6.46 2.02 -5.19
C VAL A 13 -7.15 0.76 -5.69
N LYS A 14 -7.49 0.71 -6.96
CA LYS A 14 -8.18 -0.44 -7.56
C LYS A 14 -7.46 -0.96 -8.78
N ALA A 15 -7.61 -2.25 -9.04
CA ALA A 15 -7.21 -2.82 -10.31
C ALA A 15 -8.12 -2.28 -11.42
N GLY A 16 -7.52 -1.87 -12.53
CA GLY A 16 -8.23 -1.40 -13.71
C GLY A 16 -7.69 -2.06 -14.97
N TYR A 17 -8.15 -1.61 -16.14
CA TYR A 17 -7.70 -2.18 -17.41
C TYR A 17 -6.24 -1.83 -17.66
N GLY A 18 -5.35 -2.76 -17.34
CA GLY A 18 -3.91 -2.60 -17.56
C GLY A 18 -3.21 -1.58 -16.69
N ALA A 19 -3.91 -0.96 -15.74
CA ALA A 19 -3.33 0.04 -14.86
C ALA A 19 -4.09 0.08 -13.53
N LEU A 20 -3.46 0.64 -12.51
CA LEU A 20 -4.12 0.88 -11.23
C LEU A 20 -4.88 2.20 -11.27
N ALA A 21 -6.09 2.22 -10.74
CA ALA A 21 -6.90 3.41 -10.61
C ALA A 21 -6.83 3.94 -9.17
N PHE A 22 -6.62 5.24 -9.03
CA PHE A 22 -6.54 5.92 -7.75
C PHE A 22 -7.81 6.75 -7.58
N GLU A 23 -8.60 6.41 -6.58
CA GLU A 23 -9.94 6.96 -6.39
C GLU A 23 -10.11 7.59 -5.03
N GLU A 24 -11.14 8.41 -4.89
CA GLU A 24 -11.48 9.14 -3.66
C GLU A 24 -10.41 10.15 -3.29
N ASP A 25 -10.60 11.37 -3.77
CA ASP A 25 -9.70 12.48 -3.50
C ASP A 25 -10.07 13.11 -2.14
N TYR A 26 -9.17 12.99 -1.18
CA TYR A 26 -9.30 13.59 0.15
C TYR A 26 -8.39 14.80 0.33
N GLY A 27 -8.01 15.43 -0.78
CA GLY A 27 -7.18 16.62 -0.73
C GLY A 27 -5.69 16.30 -0.73
N GLN A 28 -4.93 17.03 0.05
CA GLN A 28 -3.48 16.94 0.06
C GLN A 28 -2.96 17.02 1.48
N GLU A 29 -1.77 16.44 1.67
CA GLU A 29 -1.05 16.50 2.93
C GLU A 29 0.43 16.72 2.65
N TYR A 30 1.12 17.40 3.54
CA TYR A 30 2.54 17.66 3.39
C TYR A 30 3.38 16.41 3.63
N ALA A 31 4.42 16.26 2.83
CA ALA A 31 5.47 15.30 3.07
C ALA A 31 6.80 15.90 2.65
N ARG A 32 7.86 15.49 3.33
CA ARG A 32 9.22 15.89 2.99
C ARG A 32 9.86 14.79 2.17
N VAL A 33 9.80 14.94 0.85
CA VAL A 33 10.25 13.92 -0.10
C VAL A 33 11.07 14.56 -1.22
N LYS A 34 11.87 13.74 -1.89
CA LYS A 34 12.75 14.20 -2.94
C LYS A 34 12.02 14.41 -4.26
N ASP A 35 11.09 13.50 -4.60
CA ASP A 35 10.38 13.50 -5.88
C ASP A 35 8.88 13.35 -5.65
N PRO A 36 8.20 14.44 -5.28
CA PRO A 36 6.82 14.37 -4.80
C PRO A 36 5.83 13.78 -5.80
N SER A 37 6.10 13.88 -7.10
CA SER A 37 5.22 13.27 -8.12
C SER A 37 5.17 11.74 -8.05
N ASN A 38 6.13 11.13 -7.37
CA ASN A 38 6.20 9.68 -7.20
C ASN A 38 5.63 9.20 -5.87
N TYR A 39 4.85 10.04 -5.20
CA TYR A 39 4.26 9.69 -3.91
C TYR A 39 2.76 9.95 -3.89
N PHE A 40 2.08 9.22 -3.03
CA PHE A 40 0.70 9.52 -2.63
C PHE A 40 0.51 9.07 -1.19
N TYR A 41 -0.49 9.65 -0.52
CA TYR A 41 -0.97 9.14 0.75
C TYR A 41 -2.17 8.24 0.51
N LEU A 42 -2.25 7.15 1.24
CA LEU A 42 -3.42 6.28 1.25
C LEU A 42 -4.03 6.31 2.65
N VAL A 43 -5.34 6.53 2.72
CA VAL A 43 -6.07 6.42 3.99
C VAL A 43 -6.18 4.94 4.34
N VAL A 44 -5.67 4.57 5.51
CA VAL A 44 -5.73 3.20 6.00
C VAL A 44 -7.14 2.87 6.46
N ARG A 45 -7.68 1.76 5.99
CA ARG A 45 -9.01 1.29 6.38
C ARG A 45 -8.93 -0.09 6.98
N GLY A 46 -9.72 -0.29 8.05
CA GLY A 46 -9.77 -1.56 8.73
C GLY A 46 -8.66 -1.73 9.75
N ASP A 47 -8.61 -2.91 10.34
CA ASP A 47 -7.76 -3.18 11.50
C ASP A 47 -6.73 -4.29 11.27
N SER A 48 -6.53 -4.72 10.02
CA SER A 48 -5.61 -5.83 9.73
C SER A 48 -4.15 -5.53 10.04
N MET A 49 -3.80 -4.25 10.19
CA MET A 49 -2.43 -3.84 10.51
C MET A 49 -2.28 -3.32 11.93
N GLU A 50 -3.33 -3.42 12.75
CA GLU A 50 -3.25 -3.03 14.16
C GLU A 50 -2.43 -4.04 14.96
N PRO A 51 -1.76 -3.59 16.02
CA PRO A 51 -1.83 -2.25 16.61
C PRO A 51 -0.87 -1.22 16.00
N ARG A 52 0.01 -1.62 15.08
CA ARG A 52 1.04 -0.71 14.57
C ARG A 52 0.49 0.40 13.70
N ILE A 53 -0.48 0.07 12.86
CA ILE A 53 -1.12 1.02 11.95
C ILE A 53 -2.61 0.89 12.15
N GLN A 54 -3.28 2.01 12.39
CA GLN A 54 -4.68 2.00 12.76
C GLN A 54 -5.56 2.54 11.64
N ASP A 55 -6.82 2.14 11.68
CA ASP A 55 -7.85 2.69 10.79
C ASP A 55 -7.83 4.21 10.85
N GLY A 56 -7.82 4.85 9.69
CA GLY A 56 -7.77 6.31 9.58
C GLY A 56 -6.37 6.91 9.52
N ASP A 57 -5.33 6.14 9.79
CA ASP A 57 -3.96 6.62 9.61
C ASP A 57 -3.69 6.91 8.13
N LEU A 58 -2.71 7.76 7.86
CA LEU A 58 -2.24 8.03 6.51
C LEU A 58 -0.94 7.29 6.26
N ALA A 59 -0.90 6.51 5.18
CA ALA A 59 0.32 5.85 4.73
C ALA A 59 0.93 6.64 3.59
N LEU A 60 2.18 7.06 3.73
CA LEU A 60 2.92 7.70 2.64
C LEU A 60 3.52 6.60 1.78
N VAL A 61 3.16 6.59 0.51
CA VAL A 61 3.49 5.52 -0.42
C VAL A 61 4.34 6.06 -1.56
N HIS A 62 5.51 5.45 -1.75
CA HIS A 62 6.32 5.67 -2.93
C HIS A 62 5.80 4.76 -4.05
N LYS A 63 5.45 5.36 -5.20
CA LYS A 63 4.97 4.61 -6.37
C LYS A 63 6.11 3.77 -6.93
N GLN A 64 5.94 2.47 -6.91
CA GLN A 64 6.87 1.51 -7.51
C GLN A 64 6.11 0.21 -7.70
N ASP A 65 6.55 -0.60 -8.66
CA ASP A 65 5.87 -1.84 -9.00
C ASP A 65 6.56 -3.08 -8.47
N THR A 66 7.61 -2.91 -7.68
CA THR A 66 8.34 -4.00 -7.02
C THR A 66 8.53 -3.71 -5.55
N LEU A 67 8.63 -4.78 -4.76
CA LEU A 67 8.93 -4.71 -3.34
C LEU A 67 10.01 -5.72 -3.00
N GLU A 68 10.78 -5.43 -1.96
CA GLU A 68 11.74 -6.38 -1.41
C GLU A 68 11.11 -7.16 -0.26
N ASN A 69 11.70 -8.31 0.04
CA ASN A 69 11.24 -9.14 1.14
C ASN A 69 11.26 -8.34 2.45
N GLY A 70 10.10 -8.30 3.11
CA GLY A 70 9.93 -7.59 4.36
C GLY A 70 9.38 -6.17 4.23
N ASP A 71 9.27 -5.65 3.02
CA ASP A 71 8.71 -4.31 2.81
C ASP A 71 7.24 -4.25 3.18
N LEU A 72 6.83 -3.09 3.68
CA LEU A 72 5.42 -2.77 3.83
C LEU A 72 4.94 -2.13 2.54
N GLY A 73 3.90 -2.67 1.96
CA GLY A 73 3.43 -2.20 0.66
C GLY A 73 1.93 -2.03 0.57
N VAL A 74 1.53 -1.35 -0.49
CA VAL A 74 0.15 -1.30 -0.94
C VAL A 74 0.03 -2.23 -2.13
N LEU A 75 -0.82 -3.23 -1.99
CA LEU A 75 -0.96 -4.31 -2.95
C LEU A 75 -2.43 -4.47 -3.33
N VAL A 76 -2.65 -4.84 -4.59
CA VAL A 76 -3.98 -5.13 -5.11
C VAL A 76 -3.96 -6.56 -5.62
N TYR A 77 -4.78 -7.42 -5.06
CA TYR A 77 -4.86 -8.82 -5.47
C TYR A 77 -6.22 -9.13 -6.08
N GLY A 78 -6.19 -9.64 -7.33
CA GLY A 78 -7.38 -9.94 -8.10
C GLY A 78 -7.81 -8.79 -9.01
N ASP A 79 -8.59 -9.13 -10.04
CA ASP A 79 -8.99 -8.19 -11.08
C ASP A 79 -9.98 -7.12 -10.60
N GLU A 80 -10.66 -7.40 -9.49
CA GLU A 80 -11.59 -6.47 -8.86
C GLU A 80 -11.12 -6.09 -7.45
N GLY A 81 -9.84 -6.36 -7.16
CA GLY A 81 -9.29 -6.09 -5.85
C GLY A 81 -9.08 -4.61 -5.56
N GLU A 82 -9.07 -4.28 -4.29
CA GLU A 82 -8.73 -2.96 -3.81
C GLU A 82 -7.39 -3.01 -3.08
N GLY A 83 -6.68 -1.88 -3.09
CA GLY A 83 -5.40 -1.75 -2.43
C GLY A 83 -5.50 -1.97 -0.93
N THR A 84 -4.59 -2.74 -0.41
CA THR A 84 -4.48 -3.03 1.01
C THR A 84 -3.04 -2.90 1.45
N LEU A 85 -2.83 -2.50 2.71
CA LEU A 85 -1.51 -2.51 3.33
C LEU A 85 -1.23 -3.89 3.88
N LYS A 86 -0.09 -4.44 3.49
CA LYS A 86 0.39 -5.71 4.03
C LYS A 86 1.90 -5.71 4.00
N ARG A 87 2.48 -6.53 4.85
CA ARG A 87 3.90 -6.83 4.75
C ARG A 87 4.11 -7.83 3.63
N TYR A 88 5.01 -7.51 2.73
CA TYR A 88 5.35 -8.34 1.58
C TYR A 88 6.50 -9.26 1.95
N LEU A 89 6.28 -10.57 1.81
CA LEU A 89 7.30 -11.57 2.08
C LEU A 89 7.47 -12.48 0.87
N GLN A 90 8.71 -12.84 0.57
CA GLN A 90 9.01 -13.87 -0.41
C GLN A 90 9.47 -15.11 0.32
N ARG A 91 8.82 -16.23 0.06
CA ARG A 91 9.16 -17.54 0.63
C ARG A 91 9.24 -18.54 -0.50
N GLY A 92 10.47 -18.78 -1.02
CA GLY A 92 10.66 -19.63 -2.18
C GLY A 92 9.97 -19.06 -3.40
N ASN A 93 9.07 -19.83 -3.99
CA ASN A 93 8.30 -19.42 -5.18
C ASN A 93 7.00 -18.69 -4.83
N CYS A 94 6.77 -18.45 -3.56
CA CYS A 94 5.52 -17.85 -3.10
C CYS A 94 5.73 -16.43 -2.63
N VAL A 95 4.69 -15.62 -2.74
CA VAL A 95 4.59 -14.32 -2.08
C VAL A 95 3.56 -14.47 -0.96
N VAL A 96 3.90 -13.96 0.21
CA VAL A 96 3.00 -13.95 1.35
C VAL A 96 2.67 -12.52 1.70
N LEU A 97 1.38 -12.21 1.77
CA LEU A 97 0.88 -10.92 2.26
C LEU A 97 0.51 -11.09 3.72
N GLN A 98 1.30 -10.46 4.59
CA GLN A 98 1.19 -10.66 6.03
C GLN A 98 0.54 -9.46 6.70
N PRO A 99 -0.60 -9.64 7.39
CA PRO A 99 -1.12 -8.60 8.28
C PRO A 99 -0.27 -8.50 9.54
N PHE A 100 -0.24 -7.32 10.17
CA PHE A 100 0.38 -7.17 11.49
C PHE A 100 -0.53 -7.69 12.61
N ASN A 101 -1.83 -7.66 12.38
CA ASN A 101 -2.79 -8.12 13.37
C ASN A 101 -2.89 -9.64 13.33
N PRO A 102 -2.55 -10.34 14.44
CA PRO A 102 -2.57 -11.80 14.45
C PRO A 102 -3.97 -12.42 14.35
N ALA A 103 -5.02 -11.61 14.47
CA ALA A 103 -6.39 -12.08 14.25
C ALA A 103 -6.70 -12.37 12.78
N TYR A 104 -5.86 -11.88 11.86
CA TYR A 104 -6.02 -12.09 10.41
C TYR A 104 -5.02 -13.10 9.90
N ASN A 105 -5.42 -13.86 8.90
CA ASN A 105 -4.56 -14.86 8.28
C ASN A 105 -3.66 -14.24 7.21
N GLU A 106 -2.48 -14.83 7.04
CA GLU A 106 -1.62 -14.54 5.88
C GLU A 106 -2.29 -15.02 4.61
N LEU A 107 -2.06 -14.31 3.51
CA LEU A 107 -2.47 -14.73 2.18
C LEU A 107 -1.23 -15.21 1.42
N VAL A 108 -1.24 -16.47 1.02
CA VAL A 108 -0.14 -17.07 0.24
C VAL A 108 -0.54 -17.08 -1.23
N ILE A 109 0.29 -16.47 -2.07
CA ILE A 109 0.04 -16.36 -3.51
C ILE A 109 1.17 -17.08 -4.24
N LYS A 110 0.81 -18.01 -5.12
CA LYS A 110 1.79 -18.82 -5.83
C LYS A 110 1.32 -19.15 -7.24
N GLY A 111 2.27 -19.56 -8.09
CA GLY A 111 1.98 -20.00 -9.45
C GLY A 111 1.38 -18.89 -10.29
N GLU A 112 0.38 -19.24 -11.07
CA GLU A 112 -0.29 -18.29 -11.95
C GLU A 112 -1.03 -17.19 -11.22
N ASP A 113 -1.40 -17.41 -9.96
CA ASP A 113 -2.07 -16.41 -9.16
C ASP A 113 -1.20 -15.16 -8.94
N LEU A 114 0.12 -15.31 -9.05
CA LEU A 114 1.03 -14.16 -8.97
C LEU A 114 0.79 -13.14 -10.08
N ASN A 115 0.22 -13.57 -11.21
CA ASN A 115 -0.11 -12.66 -12.30
C ASN A 115 -1.27 -11.71 -11.95
N HIS A 116 -2.00 -12.00 -10.89
CA HIS A 116 -3.11 -11.17 -10.43
C HIS A 116 -2.74 -10.30 -9.25
N LEU A 117 -1.46 -10.31 -8.85
CA LEU A 117 -0.96 -9.45 -7.79
C LEU A 117 -0.34 -8.20 -8.42
N HIS A 118 -0.81 -7.03 -8.00
CA HIS A 118 -0.29 -5.75 -8.45
C HIS A 118 0.25 -4.98 -7.26
N ILE A 119 1.42 -4.40 -7.44
CA ILE A 119 2.06 -3.57 -6.42
C ILE A 119 1.83 -2.12 -6.78
N ALA A 120 1.19 -1.36 -5.89
CA ALA A 120 0.97 0.07 -6.08
C ALA A 120 2.14 0.90 -5.56
N GLY A 121 2.83 0.42 -4.55
CA GLY A 121 3.98 1.10 -4.03
C GLY A 121 4.43 0.60 -2.67
N ARG A 122 5.50 1.22 -2.17
CA ARG A 122 6.09 0.90 -0.88
C ARG A 122 5.74 1.98 0.13
N VAL A 123 5.27 1.56 1.30
CA VAL A 123 4.97 2.47 2.40
C VAL A 123 6.28 2.88 3.06
N VAL A 124 6.54 4.17 3.11
CA VAL A 124 7.78 4.71 3.68
C VAL A 124 7.60 5.28 5.07
N GLU A 125 6.40 5.73 5.39
CA GLU A 125 6.04 6.18 6.75
C GLU A 125 4.52 6.22 6.90
N THR A 126 4.06 6.33 8.13
CA THR A 126 2.65 6.52 8.43
C THR A 126 2.48 7.71 9.37
N LYS A 127 1.31 8.34 9.30
CA LYS A 127 0.92 9.43 10.19
C LYS A 127 -0.35 9.03 10.91
N ALA A 128 -0.30 9.10 12.23
CA ALA A 128 -1.47 8.87 13.06
C ALA A 128 -2.40 10.08 13.02
N LYS A 129 -3.68 9.83 13.03
CA LYS A 129 -4.70 10.89 13.15
C LYS A 129 -5.20 10.95 14.57
N TRP A 130 -5.36 12.17 15.07
CA TRP A 130 -5.85 12.44 16.42
C TRP A 130 -7.18 13.17 16.42
#